data_8d133423ed0fc0b11cb5ef1e24ea0175
#
_entry.id   8d133423ed0fc0b11cb5ef1e24ea0175
#
_cell.length_a   1.000
_cell.length_b   1.000
_cell.length_c   1.000
_cell.angle_alpha   90.00
_cell.angle_beta   90.00
_cell.angle_gamma   90.00
#
_symmetry.space_group_name_H-M   'P 1'
#
loop_
_entity.id
_entity.type
_entity.pdbx_description
1 polymer ?
#
loop_
_entity_poly.entity_id
_entity_poly.type
_entity_poly.pdbx_seq_one_letter_code
_entity_poly.pdbx_strand_id
1 'polypeptide(L)'
;MYFPTIEDFVGNTPLVRLQRLPGASSNTILVKLEGNNPAGSVKDRPALGMITHAERRGLIRPGDTLIEATSGNTGIALAMVAAIKGYKMVLIMPSHMSDERKLAMSAYGATLIEVSQAQGMEGARDLALQMQEQGKGRVLDQFGNPDNPLAHYETTGPEIWRKTNGTITHFVSSMGTTGTIMGCSRYLKEQNSAIEVIGLQPEDGSAIPGIRRWPKEYLPAIFDAARVD
;
A
#
# COMPACT_ATOMS: atom_id res chain seq x y z
N MET A 1 -29.36 10.97 9.80
CA MET A 1 -29.04 9.54 9.66
C MET A 1 -27.76 9.47 8.83
N TYR A 2 -26.68 8.84 9.33
CA TYR A 2 -25.43 8.67 8.61
C TYR A 2 -25.46 7.37 7.80
N PHE A 3 -25.11 7.44 6.53
CA PHE A 3 -24.90 6.27 5.68
C PHE A 3 -23.42 6.17 5.38
N PRO A 4 -22.79 5.00 5.58
CA PRO A 4 -21.36 4.83 5.32
C PRO A 4 -21.07 4.98 3.83
N THR A 5 -19.88 5.50 3.53
CA THR A 5 -19.33 5.65 2.17
C THR A 5 -18.28 4.57 1.91
N ILE A 6 -17.77 4.46 0.69
CA ILE A 6 -16.80 3.41 0.33
C ILE A 6 -15.51 3.50 1.16
N GLU A 7 -15.05 4.70 1.48
CA GLU A 7 -13.85 4.87 2.31
C GLU A 7 -14.01 4.33 3.74
N ASP A 8 -15.22 4.25 4.27
CA ASP A 8 -15.51 3.68 5.59
C ASP A 8 -15.29 2.15 5.62
N PHE A 9 -15.24 1.52 4.45
CA PHE A 9 -14.99 0.09 4.28
C PHE A 9 -13.51 -0.23 3.98
N VAL A 10 -12.65 0.77 3.85
CA VAL A 10 -11.21 0.55 3.76
C VAL A 10 -10.69 0.13 5.13
N GLY A 11 -10.12 -1.07 5.19
CA GLY A 11 -9.68 -1.66 6.44
C GLY A 11 -10.71 -2.54 7.12
N ASN A 12 -10.52 -2.78 8.40
CA ASN A 12 -11.28 -3.73 9.22
C ASN A 12 -11.48 -5.11 8.56
N THR A 13 -10.53 -5.50 7.73
CA THR A 13 -10.54 -6.75 6.96
C THR A 13 -10.57 -7.97 7.87
N PRO A 14 -11.15 -9.10 7.41
CA PRO A 14 -11.20 -10.32 8.19
C PRO A 14 -9.80 -10.82 8.60
N LEU A 15 -9.70 -11.36 9.82
CA LEU A 15 -8.55 -12.13 10.29
C LEU A 15 -9.06 -13.57 10.49
N VAL A 16 -8.56 -14.50 9.68
CA VAL A 16 -9.09 -15.89 9.64
C VAL A 16 -8.04 -16.89 10.03
N ARG A 17 -8.46 -17.96 10.74
CA ARG A 17 -7.58 -19.05 11.13
C ARG A 17 -7.41 -20.06 10.01
N LEU A 18 -6.16 -20.44 9.72
CA LEU A 18 -5.86 -21.57 8.86
C LEU A 18 -6.05 -22.89 9.61
N GLN A 19 -6.79 -23.81 9.04
CA GLN A 19 -7.17 -25.06 9.68
C GLN A 19 -6.23 -26.23 9.36
N ARG A 20 -5.64 -26.25 8.16
CA ARG A 20 -4.86 -27.41 7.68
C ARG A 20 -3.36 -27.14 7.62
N LEU A 21 -2.95 -25.92 7.29
CA LEU A 21 -1.54 -25.58 7.08
C LEU A 21 -0.67 -25.77 8.33
N PRO A 22 -1.16 -25.48 9.58
CA PRO A 22 -0.38 -25.74 10.79
C PRO A 22 -0.04 -27.21 11.02
N GLY A 23 -0.71 -28.16 10.31
CA GLY A 23 -0.50 -29.59 10.51
C GLY A 23 -0.79 -30.04 11.95
N ALA A 24 0.09 -30.88 12.50
CA ALA A 24 -0.01 -31.39 13.88
C ALA A 24 0.58 -30.43 14.93
N SER A 25 1.03 -29.23 14.54
CA SER A 25 1.56 -28.25 15.49
C SER A 25 0.45 -27.63 16.33
N SER A 26 0.80 -27.13 17.52
CA SER A 26 -0.10 -26.36 18.39
C SER A 26 -0.23 -24.89 17.95
N ASN A 27 0.43 -24.48 16.86
CA ASN A 27 0.45 -23.11 16.41
C ASN A 27 -0.92 -22.66 15.88
N THR A 28 -1.30 -21.45 16.21
CA THR A 28 -2.43 -20.76 15.58
C THR A 28 -1.91 -19.81 14.51
N ILE A 29 -2.19 -20.14 13.24
CA ILE A 29 -1.82 -19.29 12.10
C ILE A 29 -3.06 -18.54 11.64
N LEU A 30 -2.95 -17.21 11.63
CA LEU A 30 -4.01 -16.30 11.19
C LEU A 30 -3.58 -15.58 9.91
N VAL A 31 -4.53 -15.40 8.99
CA VAL A 31 -4.31 -14.65 7.74
C VAL A 31 -5.26 -13.45 7.71
N LYS A 32 -4.70 -12.27 7.49
CA LYS A 32 -5.48 -11.05 7.29
C LYS A 32 -5.81 -10.88 5.82
N LEU A 33 -7.11 -10.92 5.49
CA LEU A 33 -7.61 -10.95 4.12
C LEU A 33 -7.69 -9.53 3.52
N GLU A 34 -6.55 -8.97 3.14
CA GLU A 34 -6.48 -7.60 2.60
C GLU A 34 -7.11 -7.44 1.21
N GLY A 35 -7.40 -8.53 0.50
CA GLY A 35 -8.21 -8.53 -0.70
C GLY A 35 -9.68 -8.12 -0.50
N ASN A 36 -10.13 -8.06 0.76
CA ASN A 36 -11.50 -7.63 1.11
C ASN A 36 -11.64 -6.09 1.22
N ASN A 37 -10.59 -5.33 0.97
CA ASN A 37 -10.72 -3.89 0.80
C ASN A 37 -11.48 -3.55 -0.49
N PRO A 38 -12.14 -2.38 -0.60
CA PRO A 38 -13.01 -2.02 -1.73
C PRO A 38 -12.35 -2.07 -3.12
N ALA A 39 -11.10 -1.62 -3.26
CA ALA A 39 -10.34 -1.75 -4.52
C ALA A 39 -9.57 -3.08 -4.62
N GLY A 40 -9.80 -4.01 -3.69
CA GLY A 40 -9.33 -5.39 -3.76
C GLY A 40 -7.92 -5.65 -3.25
N SER A 41 -7.31 -4.75 -2.49
CA SER A 41 -5.95 -4.98 -1.99
C SER A 41 -5.59 -4.20 -0.72
N VAL A 42 -4.46 -4.57 -0.12
CA VAL A 42 -3.85 -3.81 0.99
C VAL A 42 -3.53 -2.36 0.63
N LYS A 43 -3.42 -2.03 -0.66
CA LYS A 43 -3.04 -0.68 -1.12
C LYS A 43 -4.13 0.37 -0.93
N ASP A 44 -5.37 -0.04 -0.68
CA ASP A 44 -6.47 0.85 -0.34
C ASP A 44 -6.15 1.68 0.91
N ARG A 45 -5.50 1.04 1.90
CA ARG A 45 -5.14 1.70 3.16
C ARG A 45 -4.11 2.82 2.97
N PRO A 46 -2.93 2.59 2.39
CA PRO A 46 -1.98 3.68 2.16
C PRO A 46 -2.51 4.70 1.14
N ALA A 47 -3.30 4.31 0.14
CA ALA A 47 -3.89 5.27 -0.79
C ALA A 47 -4.82 6.25 -0.07
N LEU A 48 -5.73 5.74 0.77
CA LEU A 48 -6.61 6.59 1.60
C LEU A 48 -5.79 7.41 2.61
N GLY A 49 -4.82 6.79 3.29
CA GLY A 49 -3.98 7.45 4.29
C GLY A 49 -3.18 8.61 3.70
N MET A 50 -2.44 8.38 2.61
CA MET A 50 -1.61 9.40 1.97
C MET A 50 -2.44 10.62 1.54
N ILE A 51 -3.62 10.40 0.93
CA ILE A 51 -4.49 11.49 0.50
C ILE A 51 -5.11 12.21 1.71
N THR A 52 -5.66 11.48 2.67
CA THR A 52 -6.32 12.09 3.85
C THR A 52 -5.34 12.88 4.72
N HIS A 53 -4.12 12.36 4.93
CA HIS A 53 -3.12 13.08 5.71
C HIS A 53 -2.58 14.30 4.97
N ALA A 54 -2.42 14.23 3.64
CA ALA A 54 -2.05 15.38 2.83
C ALA A 54 -3.14 16.48 2.87
N GLU A 55 -4.43 16.11 2.82
CA GLU A 55 -5.56 17.03 3.02
C GLU A 55 -5.50 17.72 4.39
N ARG A 56 -5.35 16.92 5.47
CA ARG A 56 -5.28 17.45 6.85
C ARG A 56 -4.15 18.45 7.05
N ARG A 57 -3.04 18.29 6.32
CA ARG A 57 -1.90 19.22 6.34
C ARG A 57 -2.07 20.39 5.38
N GLY A 58 -3.17 20.47 4.64
CA GLY A 58 -3.41 21.53 3.66
C GLY A 58 -2.48 21.47 2.42
N LEU A 59 -1.85 20.31 2.17
CA LEU A 59 -0.93 20.11 1.04
C LEU A 59 -1.65 19.87 -0.30
N ILE A 60 -2.88 19.38 -0.23
CA ILE A 60 -3.78 19.12 -1.35
C ILE A 60 -5.22 19.45 -0.95
N ARG A 61 -6.06 19.71 -1.94
CA ARG A 61 -7.50 19.95 -1.78
C ARG A 61 -8.27 19.33 -2.95
N PRO A 62 -9.55 18.97 -2.78
CA PRO A 62 -10.38 18.48 -3.87
C PRO A 62 -10.29 19.39 -5.12
N GLY A 63 -10.18 18.76 -6.28
CA GLY A 63 -9.93 19.44 -7.57
C GLY A 63 -8.46 19.46 -7.99
N ASP A 64 -7.51 19.29 -7.08
CA ASP A 64 -6.09 19.20 -7.41
C ASP A 64 -5.79 17.92 -8.22
N THR A 65 -4.66 17.95 -8.94
CA THR A 65 -4.15 16.80 -9.68
C THR A 65 -3.12 16.05 -8.84
N LEU A 66 -3.36 14.75 -8.62
CA LEU A 66 -2.43 13.82 -8.00
C LEU A 66 -1.74 12.98 -9.06
N ILE A 67 -0.46 12.70 -8.87
CA ILE A 67 0.36 11.94 -9.81
C ILE A 67 1.00 10.77 -9.08
N GLU A 68 1.03 9.59 -9.70
CA GLU A 68 1.79 8.45 -9.17
C GLU A 68 2.32 7.57 -10.30
N ALA A 69 3.57 7.15 -10.18
CA ALA A 69 4.16 6.14 -11.04
C ALA A 69 3.88 4.75 -10.47
N THR A 70 2.91 4.04 -11.05
CA THR A 70 2.51 2.71 -10.58
C THR A 70 1.75 1.94 -11.63
N SER A 71 1.95 0.64 -11.66
CA SER A 71 1.31 -0.28 -12.61
C SER A 71 0.44 -1.34 -11.93
N GLY A 72 0.28 -1.25 -10.62
CA GLY A 72 -0.37 -2.30 -9.85
C GLY A 72 -1.52 -1.80 -8.97
N ASN A 73 -1.74 -2.54 -7.89
CA ASN A 73 -2.83 -2.30 -6.95
C ASN A 73 -2.84 -0.89 -6.34
N THR A 74 -1.67 -0.27 -6.21
CA THR A 74 -1.57 1.12 -5.73
C THR A 74 -2.30 2.08 -6.68
N GLY A 75 -2.14 1.90 -8.00
CA GLY A 75 -2.83 2.73 -8.99
C GLY A 75 -4.34 2.58 -8.94
N ILE A 76 -4.84 1.35 -8.80
CA ILE A 76 -6.28 1.08 -8.67
C ILE A 76 -6.83 1.74 -7.40
N ALA A 77 -6.14 1.56 -6.27
CA ALA A 77 -6.54 2.15 -4.99
C ALA A 77 -6.53 3.68 -5.01
N LEU A 78 -5.47 4.29 -5.57
CA LEU A 78 -5.38 5.75 -5.70
C LEU A 78 -6.45 6.30 -6.64
N ALA A 79 -6.75 5.61 -7.75
CA ALA A 79 -7.82 6.01 -8.67
C ALA A 79 -9.18 5.99 -7.96
N MET A 80 -9.49 4.94 -7.21
CA MET A 80 -10.72 4.85 -6.41
C MET A 80 -10.81 5.98 -5.38
N VAL A 81 -9.78 6.19 -4.56
CA VAL A 81 -9.81 7.21 -3.51
C VAL A 81 -9.89 8.62 -4.12
N ALA A 82 -9.16 8.88 -5.21
CA ALA A 82 -9.21 10.14 -5.92
C ALA A 82 -10.62 10.44 -6.46
N ALA A 83 -11.28 9.44 -7.06
CA ALA A 83 -12.66 9.56 -7.53
C ALA A 83 -13.64 9.93 -6.40
N ILE A 84 -13.55 9.23 -5.26
CA ILE A 84 -14.41 9.46 -4.09
C ILE A 84 -14.22 10.87 -3.52
N LYS A 85 -12.95 11.33 -3.44
CA LYS A 85 -12.58 12.58 -2.78
C LYS A 85 -12.50 13.78 -3.73
N GLY A 86 -12.80 13.59 -5.02
CA GLY A 86 -12.87 14.66 -6.01
C GLY A 86 -11.52 15.18 -6.50
N TYR A 87 -10.49 14.32 -6.56
CA TYR A 87 -9.19 14.60 -7.15
C TYR A 87 -9.11 14.15 -8.60
N LYS A 88 -8.27 14.80 -9.38
CA LYS A 88 -7.84 14.30 -10.69
C LYS A 88 -6.66 13.37 -10.47
N MET A 89 -6.75 12.12 -10.93
CA MET A 89 -5.66 11.15 -10.77
C MET A 89 -4.96 10.91 -12.09
N VAL A 90 -3.65 11.11 -12.13
CA VAL A 90 -2.76 10.77 -13.26
C VAL A 90 -1.86 9.61 -12.82
N LEU A 91 -1.94 8.50 -13.54
CA LEU A 91 -1.15 7.31 -13.29
C LEU A 91 -0.21 7.07 -14.48
N ILE A 92 1.07 6.91 -14.18
CA ILE A 92 2.12 6.72 -15.18
C ILE A 92 2.66 5.31 -15.06
N MET A 93 2.69 4.58 -16.17
CA MET A 93 3.08 3.16 -16.19
C MET A 93 3.70 2.74 -17.51
N PRO A 94 4.48 1.64 -17.52
CA PRO A 94 4.94 1.05 -18.77
C PRO A 94 3.77 0.50 -19.61
N SER A 95 3.88 0.62 -20.94
CA SER A 95 2.81 0.28 -21.90
C SER A 95 2.41 -1.20 -21.89
N HIS A 96 3.31 -2.10 -21.49
CA HIS A 96 3.07 -3.57 -21.47
C HIS A 96 2.26 -4.06 -20.26
N MET A 97 1.75 -3.15 -19.41
CA MET A 97 0.89 -3.55 -18.29
C MET A 97 -0.45 -4.10 -18.76
N SER A 98 -1.03 -5.01 -17.98
CA SER A 98 -2.26 -5.70 -18.35
C SER A 98 -3.44 -4.76 -18.57
N ASP A 99 -4.26 -5.06 -19.56
CA ASP A 99 -5.42 -4.26 -19.91
C ASP A 99 -6.47 -4.22 -18.79
N GLU A 100 -6.62 -5.30 -18.01
CA GLU A 100 -7.54 -5.34 -16.88
C GLU A 100 -7.21 -4.26 -15.84
N ARG A 101 -5.92 -4.06 -15.56
CA ARG A 101 -5.48 -3.02 -14.61
C ARG A 101 -5.72 -1.61 -15.18
N LYS A 102 -5.41 -1.40 -16.45
CA LYS A 102 -5.66 -0.13 -17.14
C LYS A 102 -7.16 0.18 -17.13
N LEU A 103 -7.99 -0.79 -17.48
CA LEU A 103 -9.45 -0.64 -17.46
C LEU A 103 -9.99 -0.32 -16.06
N ALA A 104 -9.51 -1.03 -15.02
CA ALA A 104 -9.93 -0.76 -13.65
C ALA A 104 -9.59 0.68 -13.20
N MET A 105 -8.37 1.15 -13.49
CA MET A 105 -7.95 2.52 -13.16
C MET A 105 -8.76 3.56 -13.95
N SER A 106 -8.99 3.32 -15.25
CA SER A 106 -9.78 4.21 -16.12
C SER A 106 -11.25 4.25 -15.71
N ALA A 107 -11.81 3.12 -15.23
CA ALA A 107 -13.18 3.06 -14.74
C ALA A 107 -13.42 3.96 -13.52
N TYR A 108 -12.38 4.19 -12.70
CA TYR A 108 -12.40 5.19 -11.62
C TYR A 108 -12.10 6.61 -12.10
N GLY A 109 -11.92 6.84 -13.42
CA GLY A 109 -11.68 8.17 -13.98
C GLY A 109 -10.22 8.63 -13.97
N ALA A 110 -9.26 7.74 -13.70
CA ALA A 110 -7.85 8.10 -13.77
C ALA A 110 -7.39 8.32 -15.21
N THR A 111 -6.54 9.33 -15.43
CA THR A 111 -5.83 9.55 -16.69
C THR A 111 -4.57 8.67 -16.68
N LEU A 112 -4.42 7.83 -17.69
CA LEU A 112 -3.26 6.97 -17.84
C LEU A 112 -2.25 7.58 -18.81
N ILE A 113 -0.99 7.63 -18.42
CA ILE A 113 0.14 8.00 -19.27
C ILE A 113 1.05 6.78 -19.38
N GLU A 114 1.27 6.33 -20.59
CA GLU A 114 2.13 5.19 -20.86
C GLU A 114 3.54 5.65 -21.26
N VAL A 115 4.54 5.03 -20.65
CA VAL A 115 5.94 5.12 -21.07
C VAL A 115 6.31 3.84 -21.84
N SER A 116 7.35 3.90 -22.64
CA SER A 116 7.82 2.70 -23.35
C SER A 116 8.26 1.59 -22.39
N GLN A 117 8.18 0.34 -22.85
CA GLN A 117 8.67 -0.79 -22.06
C GLN A 117 10.16 -0.64 -21.69
N ALA A 118 10.96 -0.06 -22.58
CA ALA A 118 12.39 0.18 -22.33
C ALA A 118 12.65 1.20 -21.21
N GLN A 119 11.78 2.20 -21.03
CA GLN A 119 11.85 3.15 -19.93
C GLN A 119 11.42 2.53 -18.60
N GLY A 120 10.55 1.54 -18.64
CA GLY A 120 10.12 0.80 -17.45
C GLY A 120 9.48 1.67 -16.37
N MET A 121 9.50 1.17 -15.13
CA MET A 121 8.99 1.91 -13.97
C MET A 121 9.88 3.09 -13.58
N GLU A 122 11.15 3.05 -13.89
CA GLU A 122 12.09 4.15 -13.63
C GLU A 122 11.72 5.36 -14.47
N GLY A 123 11.55 5.17 -15.79
CA GLY A 123 11.08 6.26 -16.66
C GLY A 123 9.69 6.79 -16.30
N ALA A 124 8.81 5.94 -15.77
CA ALA A 124 7.51 6.41 -15.25
C ALA A 124 7.69 7.31 -14.02
N ARG A 125 8.61 6.99 -13.11
CA ARG A 125 8.93 7.82 -11.93
C ARG A 125 9.56 9.15 -12.33
N ASP A 126 10.51 9.12 -13.25
CA ASP A 126 11.17 10.32 -13.75
C ASP A 126 10.15 11.28 -14.38
N LEU A 127 9.23 10.74 -15.19
CA LEU A 127 8.17 11.53 -15.80
C LEU A 127 7.21 12.11 -14.75
N ALA A 128 6.87 11.35 -13.69
CA ALA A 128 6.04 11.84 -12.60
C ALA A 128 6.70 13.04 -11.90
N LEU A 129 7.98 12.96 -11.58
CA LEU A 129 8.75 14.03 -10.95
C LEU A 129 8.84 15.25 -11.87
N GLN A 130 9.15 15.04 -13.15
CA GLN A 130 9.16 16.12 -14.16
C GLN A 130 7.81 16.84 -14.26
N MET A 131 6.71 16.10 -14.23
CA MET A 131 5.36 16.69 -14.25
C MET A 131 5.10 17.52 -12.98
N GLN A 132 5.56 17.07 -11.83
CA GLN A 132 5.45 17.84 -10.57
C GLN A 132 6.28 19.13 -10.64
N GLU A 133 7.53 19.07 -11.13
CA GLU A 133 8.38 20.25 -11.30
C GLU A 133 7.75 21.28 -12.26
N GLN A 134 7.00 20.81 -13.26
CA GLN A 134 6.24 21.64 -14.19
C GLN A 134 4.91 22.18 -13.61
N GLY A 135 4.61 21.89 -12.32
CA GLY A 135 3.37 22.34 -11.68
C GLY A 135 2.10 21.63 -12.17
N LYS A 136 2.21 20.46 -12.83
CA LYS A 136 1.07 19.71 -13.39
C LYS A 136 0.29 18.91 -12.35
N GLY A 137 0.81 18.78 -11.14
CA GLY A 137 0.18 18.05 -10.05
C GLY A 137 1.19 17.70 -8.97
N ARG A 138 0.72 16.95 -7.97
CA ARG A 138 1.54 16.50 -6.84
C ARG A 138 1.78 14.99 -6.89
N VAL A 139 3.03 14.58 -6.79
CA VAL A 139 3.43 13.18 -6.64
C VAL A 139 3.20 12.73 -5.20
N LEU A 140 2.57 11.58 -5.01
CA LEU A 140 2.30 11.00 -3.68
C LEU A 140 3.50 10.21 -3.14
N ASP A 141 4.28 9.57 -4.01
CA ASP A 141 5.50 8.80 -3.70
C ASP A 141 5.30 7.70 -2.65
N GLN A 142 4.68 6.60 -3.02
CA GLN A 142 4.42 5.48 -2.13
C GLN A 142 5.67 4.86 -1.46
N PHE A 143 6.87 5.10 -2.00
CA PHE A 143 8.13 4.53 -1.48
C PHE A 143 8.86 5.45 -0.50
N GLY A 144 8.56 6.75 -0.52
CA GLY A 144 9.17 7.76 0.34
C GLY A 144 8.16 8.44 1.28
N ASN A 145 6.87 8.27 1.06
CA ASN A 145 5.83 8.96 1.82
C ASN A 145 5.61 8.32 3.20
N PRO A 146 5.85 9.04 4.31
CA PRO A 146 5.67 8.51 5.66
C PRO A 146 4.20 8.18 5.99
N ASP A 147 3.24 8.71 5.25
CA ASP A 147 1.82 8.39 5.43
C ASP A 147 1.47 6.97 4.98
N ASN A 148 2.30 6.34 4.15
CA ASN A 148 2.13 4.94 3.79
C ASN A 148 2.26 4.03 5.03
N PRO A 149 3.39 3.98 5.75
CA PRO A 149 3.45 3.21 6.99
C PRO A 149 2.51 3.74 8.08
N LEU A 150 2.25 5.05 8.13
CA LEU A 150 1.33 5.63 9.10
C LEU A 150 -0.09 5.07 8.96
N ALA A 151 -0.59 4.89 7.73
CA ALA A 151 -1.89 4.26 7.49
C ALA A 151 -1.99 2.86 8.12
N HIS A 152 -0.92 2.08 8.08
CA HIS A 152 -0.87 0.75 8.70
C HIS A 152 -0.70 0.80 10.23
N TYR A 153 0.03 1.79 10.73
CA TYR A 153 0.15 2.05 12.15
C TYR A 153 -1.21 2.42 12.78
N GLU A 154 -1.98 3.25 12.10
CA GLU A 154 -3.28 3.71 12.58
C GLU A 154 -4.41 2.69 12.40
N THR A 155 -4.28 1.74 11.45
CA THR A 155 -5.37 0.82 11.10
C THR A 155 -4.98 -0.65 11.22
N THR A 156 -4.06 -1.16 10.41
CA THR A 156 -3.74 -2.59 10.32
C THR A 156 -3.17 -3.15 11.62
N GLY A 157 -2.22 -2.44 12.22
CA GLY A 157 -1.63 -2.81 13.51
C GLY A 157 -2.66 -2.93 14.63
N PRO A 158 -3.46 -1.88 14.89
CA PRO A 158 -4.56 -1.93 15.86
C PRO A 158 -5.59 -3.02 15.60
N GLU A 159 -5.94 -3.26 14.33
CA GLU A 159 -6.88 -4.32 13.96
C GLU A 159 -6.33 -5.72 14.32
N ILE A 160 -5.05 -5.98 14.01
CA ILE A 160 -4.39 -7.24 14.36
C ILE A 160 -4.36 -7.41 15.87
N TRP A 161 -3.88 -6.41 16.61
CA TRP A 161 -3.79 -6.44 18.06
C TRP A 161 -5.12 -6.74 18.73
N ARG A 162 -6.16 -6.00 18.35
CA ARG A 162 -7.51 -6.17 18.88
C ARG A 162 -8.09 -7.55 18.54
N LYS A 163 -7.97 -8.01 17.28
CA LYS A 163 -8.53 -9.29 16.83
C LYS A 163 -7.80 -10.51 17.38
N THR A 164 -6.57 -10.35 17.81
CA THR A 164 -5.81 -11.41 18.53
C THR A 164 -5.91 -11.31 20.05
N ASN A 165 -6.66 -10.35 20.59
CA ASN A 165 -6.69 -10.02 22.01
C ASN A 165 -5.28 -9.86 22.62
N GLY A 166 -4.34 -9.31 21.83
CA GLY A 166 -2.96 -9.12 22.26
C GLY A 166 -2.11 -10.39 22.40
N THR A 167 -2.59 -11.53 21.91
CA THR A 167 -1.87 -12.82 22.06
C THR A 167 -0.93 -13.12 20.89
N ILE A 168 -0.82 -12.23 19.92
CA ILE A 168 0.09 -12.37 18.77
C ILE A 168 1.55 -12.45 19.26
N THR A 169 2.30 -13.41 18.72
CA THR A 169 3.73 -13.60 19.01
C THR A 169 4.62 -13.30 17.80
N HIS A 170 4.13 -13.54 16.59
CA HIS A 170 4.87 -13.36 15.36
C HIS A 170 4.01 -12.62 14.33
N PHE A 171 4.57 -11.59 13.72
CA PHE A 171 3.96 -10.88 12.59
C PHE A 171 4.79 -11.12 11.33
N VAL A 172 4.19 -11.78 10.34
CA VAL A 172 4.83 -12.13 9.08
C VAL A 172 4.24 -11.29 7.95
N SER A 173 5.08 -10.58 7.21
CA SER A 173 4.64 -9.72 6.10
C SER A 173 5.58 -9.82 4.91
N SER A 174 5.03 -9.96 3.70
CA SER A 174 5.79 -9.78 2.47
C SER A 174 6.13 -8.31 2.25
N MET A 175 7.31 -8.04 1.66
CA MET A 175 7.84 -6.70 1.46
C MET A 175 7.68 -6.23 0.01
N GLY A 176 6.78 -5.25 -0.21
CA GLY A 176 6.67 -4.47 -1.43
C GLY A 176 7.24 -3.06 -1.22
N THR A 177 6.38 -2.08 -0.95
CA THR A 177 6.80 -0.73 -0.53
C THR A 177 7.37 -0.69 0.89
N THR A 178 7.22 -1.76 1.64
CA THR A 178 7.53 -1.92 3.07
C THR A 178 6.55 -1.21 4.03
N GLY A 179 5.61 -0.42 3.55
CA GLY A 179 4.68 0.35 4.39
C GLY A 179 3.92 -0.52 5.41
N THR A 180 3.41 -1.69 4.99
CA THR A 180 2.68 -2.60 5.87
C THR A 180 3.54 -3.09 7.04
N ILE A 181 4.73 -3.62 6.73
CA ILE A 181 5.62 -4.15 7.78
C ILE A 181 6.12 -3.03 8.70
N MET A 182 6.42 -1.86 8.16
CA MET A 182 6.89 -0.71 8.96
C MET A 182 5.82 -0.17 9.90
N GLY A 183 4.60 0.03 9.40
CA GLY A 183 3.49 0.54 10.22
C GLY A 183 3.04 -0.47 11.28
N CYS A 184 2.85 -1.73 10.88
CA CYS A 184 2.43 -2.79 11.79
C CYS A 184 3.50 -3.12 12.84
N SER A 185 4.78 -3.24 12.45
CA SER A 185 5.88 -3.52 13.40
C SER A 185 5.99 -2.44 14.47
N ARG A 186 5.92 -1.18 14.05
CA ARG A 186 5.93 -0.06 14.99
C ARG A 186 4.80 -0.18 16.01
N TYR A 187 3.57 -0.35 15.56
CA TYR A 187 2.42 -0.45 16.46
C TYR A 187 2.51 -1.68 17.37
N LEU A 188 2.79 -2.85 16.81
CA LEU A 188 2.79 -4.11 17.56
C LEU A 188 3.92 -4.17 18.61
N LYS A 189 5.13 -3.69 18.26
CA LYS A 189 6.26 -3.64 19.22
C LYS A 189 6.04 -2.59 20.31
N GLU A 190 5.31 -1.51 20.05
CA GLU A 190 4.87 -0.56 21.09
C GLU A 190 3.88 -1.21 22.09
N GLN A 191 3.06 -2.18 21.64
CA GLN A 191 2.16 -2.93 22.53
C GLN A 191 2.90 -4.04 23.29
N ASN A 192 3.77 -4.78 22.59
CA ASN A 192 4.59 -5.84 23.19
C ASN A 192 5.89 -6.00 22.39
N SER A 193 7.00 -5.60 22.97
CA SER A 193 8.33 -5.64 22.35
C SER A 193 8.83 -7.05 22.02
N ALA A 194 8.26 -8.09 22.65
CA ALA A 194 8.61 -9.49 22.40
C ALA A 194 7.98 -10.08 21.12
N ILE A 195 7.11 -9.33 20.42
CA ILE A 195 6.56 -9.79 19.14
C ILE A 195 7.68 -9.81 18.10
N GLU A 196 7.89 -10.96 17.47
CA GLU A 196 8.83 -11.11 16.36
C GLU A 196 8.21 -10.64 15.05
N VAL A 197 8.95 -9.86 14.28
CA VAL A 197 8.53 -9.31 12.99
C VAL A 197 9.37 -9.91 11.87
N ILE A 198 8.72 -10.65 10.98
CA ILE A 198 9.39 -11.41 9.92
C ILE A 198 9.02 -10.83 8.55
N GLY A 199 10.03 -10.31 7.85
CA GLY A 199 9.88 -9.81 6.49
C GLY A 199 10.17 -10.89 5.46
N LEU A 200 9.27 -11.08 4.48
CA LEU A 200 9.44 -12.04 3.39
C LEU A 200 9.77 -11.31 2.09
N GLN A 201 10.77 -11.82 1.37
CA GLN A 201 11.17 -11.36 0.04
C GLN A 201 11.17 -12.54 -0.93
N PRO A 202 11.00 -12.30 -2.25
CA PRO A 202 11.21 -13.35 -3.25
C PRO A 202 12.65 -13.87 -3.22
N GLU A 203 12.83 -15.11 -3.60
CA GLU A 203 14.17 -15.65 -3.87
C GLU A 203 14.84 -14.93 -5.05
N ASP A 204 16.15 -15.04 -5.17
CA ASP A 204 16.90 -14.48 -6.30
C ASP A 204 16.38 -15.05 -7.62
N GLY A 205 16.10 -14.16 -8.58
CA GLY A 205 15.54 -14.53 -9.87
C GLY A 205 14.04 -14.80 -9.91
N SER A 206 13.35 -14.76 -8.76
CA SER A 206 11.89 -14.90 -8.69
C SER A 206 11.20 -13.56 -8.80
N ALA A 207 10.05 -13.52 -9.51
CA ALA A 207 9.18 -12.37 -9.62
C ALA A 207 7.79 -12.68 -9.06
N ILE A 208 7.43 -12.03 -7.96
CA ILE A 208 6.10 -12.15 -7.36
C ILE A 208 5.42 -10.78 -7.45
N PRO A 209 4.24 -10.64 -8.11
CA PRO A 209 3.56 -9.36 -8.24
C PRO A 209 3.29 -8.70 -6.88
N GLY A 210 3.71 -7.45 -6.73
CA GLY A 210 3.51 -6.66 -5.52
C GLY A 210 4.54 -6.89 -4.39
N ILE A 211 5.43 -7.86 -4.55
CA ILE A 211 6.52 -8.16 -3.61
C ILE A 211 7.85 -7.93 -4.33
N ARG A 212 8.83 -7.39 -3.63
CA ARG A 212 10.15 -7.11 -4.21
C ARG A 212 11.26 -7.58 -3.29
N ARG A 213 12.33 -8.10 -3.90
CA ARG A 213 13.63 -8.17 -3.26
C ARG A 213 14.37 -6.88 -3.57
N TRP A 214 14.65 -6.11 -2.52
CA TRP A 214 15.28 -4.81 -2.66
C TRP A 214 16.81 -4.95 -2.59
N PRO A 215 17.55 -4.49 -3.60
CA PRO A 215 18.98 -4.20 -3.43
C PRO A 215 19.17 -3.14 -2.35
N LYS A 216 20.27 -3.21 -1.61
CA LYS A 216 20.53 -2.28 -0.48
C LYS A 216 20.49 -0.82 -0.89
N GLU A 217 20.91 -0.53 -2.13
CA GLU A 217 20.99 0.83 -2.70
C GLU A 217 19.63 1.40 -3.07
N TYR A 218 18.61 0.54 -3.20
CA TYR A 218 17.25 0.93 -3.65
C TYR A 218 16.16 0.68 -2.63
N LEU A 219 16.55 0.46 -1.37
CA LEU A 219 15.57 0.31 -0.29
C LEU A 219 14.62 1.51 -0.25
N PRO A 220 13.30 1.28 -0.05
CA PRO A 220 12.35 2.37 0.15
C PRO A 220 12.80 3.29 1.29
N ALA A 221 12.67 4.60 1.12
CA ALA A 221 13.09 5.58 2.14
C ALA A 221 12.32 5.44 3.47
N ILE A 222 11.14 4.81 3.41
CA ILE A 222 10.32 4.50 4.60
C ILE A 222 10.75 3.23 5.34
N PHE A 223 11.73 2.45 4.82
CA PHE A 223 12.17 1.20 5.43
C PHE A 223 13.18 1.44 6.56
N ASP A 224 12.94 0.82 7.69
CA ASP A 224 13.81 0.80 8.86
C ASP A 224 14.12 -0.66 9.24
N ALA A 225 15.35 -1.09 8.97
CA ALA A 225 15.79 -2.47 9.22
C ALA A 225 15.73 -2.86 10.71
N ALA A 226 15.85 -1.89 11.63
CA ALA A 226 15.79 -2.15 13.06
C ALA A 226 14.39 -2.60 13.56
N ARG A 227 13.38 -2.56 12.70
CA ARG A 227 12.01 -2.99 13.01
C ARG A 227 11.67 -4.40 12.54
N VAL A 228 12.61 -5.09 11.92
CA VAL A 228 12.47 -6.45 11.40
C VAL A 228 13.51 -7.32 12.09
N ASP A 229 13.09 -8.45 12.67
CA ASP A 229 13.92 -9.36 13.45
C ASP A 229 14.65 -10.40 12.58
#